data_b4c6374438c181e1f84bd91134aeb4c7
#
_entry.id   b4c6374438c181e1f84bd91134aeb4c7
#
_cell.length_a   1.000
_cell.length_b   1.000
_cell.length_c   1.000
_cell.angle_alpha   90.00
_cell.angle_beta   90.00
_cell.angle_gamma   90.00
#
_symmetry.space_group_name_H-M   'P 1'
#
loop_
_entity.id
_entity.type
_entity.pdbx_description
1 polymer ?
#
loop_
_entity_poly.entity_id
_entity_poly.type
_entity_poly.pdbx_seq_one_letter_code
_entity_poly.pdbx_strand_id
1 'polypeptide(L)'
;AYGEIMPEDEFLGLMDICDVFDIIWLETSFASSVREKLAASPVMNEKILSRLEAGHELAEIEEEVAHKKGLALFFGGKVVGCVRNGHEVDDCLFAYVLLENIACKAGGVLSLLHLLKNTGMAPEEVDFVIECSEEGAGDMNQRAGGNFAKAIAEIAGCVNASGCDVRSFCAGPVNAMIAGASQVASGARKNCVVLAGGAIPKLYMNGRDHVKKKMPALEDCLGNFAVLLVPDDGTHPVLRLDVLGKHTVGAGSSPQAVTTALILDPLERAGLSFMDVDKFAAELHINEITLPAGAGDVPLANIKMTAALAVTKKAIEKADMMTFVKERGVVGFAHTQGHIPSGVPFIGHACEALKAGTM
;
A
#
# COMPACT_ATOMS: atom_id res chain seq x y z
N ALA A 1 -11.09 10.09 -8.37
CA ALA A 1 -10.48 9.29 -7.33
C ALA A 1 -10.89 7.83 -7.49
N TYR A 2 -10.00 6.92 -7.23
CA TYR A 2 -10.25 5.48 -7.36
C TYR A 2 -10.78 4.85 -6.08
N GLY A 3 -10.88 5.58 -5.01
CA GLY A 3 -11.34 5.13 -3.70
C GLY A 3 -11.90 6.29 -2.91
N GLU A 4 -11.71 6.25 -1.61
CA GLU A 4 -12.13 7.27 -0.68
C GLU A 4 -10.99 7.60 0.31
N ILE A 5 -11.11 8.71 0.99
CA ILE A 5 -10.39 9.00 2.22
C ILE A 5 -11.39 8.71 3.34
N MET A 6 -11.24 7.54 3.96
CA MET A 6 -12.11 7.13 5.06
C MET A 6 -11.79 7.95 6.31
N PRO A 7 -12.79 8.52 7.01
CA PRO A 7 -12.58 9.18 8.29
C PRO A 7 -11.96 8.24 9.34
N GLU A 8 -11.20 8.82 10.27
CA GLU A 8 -10.47 8.07 11.30
C GLU A 8 -11.39 7.19 12.15
N ASP A 9 -12.53 7.71 12.58
CA ASP A 9 -13.48 6.94 13.39
C ASP A 9 -14.09 5.75 12.63
N GLU A 10 -14.40 5.92 11.37
CA GLU A 10 -14.87 4.83 10.51
C GLU A 10 -13.77 3.79 10.30
N PHE A 11 -12.50 4.23 10.14
CA PHE A 11 -11.37 3.33 10.01
C PHE A 11 -11.10 2.53 11.27
N LEU A 12 -11.28 3.11 12.47
CA LEU A 12 -11.21 2.38 13.74
C LEU A 12 -12.26 1.25 13.78
N GLY A 13 -13.49 1.52 13.32
CA GLY A 13 -14.50 0.47 13.18
C GLY A 13 -14.17 -0.58 12.13
N LEU A 14 -13.54 -0.20 11.03
CA LEU A 14 -13.08 -1.16 10.03
C LEU A 14 -11.94 -2.04 10.57
N MET A 15 -11.09 -1.51 11.44
CA MET A 15 -10.07 -2.30 12.12
C MET A 15 -10.69 -3.36 13.04
N ASP A 16 -11.72 -3.01 13.79
CA ASP A 16 -12.49 -3.95 14.61
C ASP A 16 -13.13 -5.06 13.74
N ILE A 17 -13.80 -4.70 12.65
CA ILE A 17 -14.34 -5.66 11.66
C ILE A 17 -13.26 -6.63 11.14
N CYS A 18 -12.02 -6.16 10.98
CA CYS A 18 -10.90 -6.94 10.49
C CYS A 18 -10.22 -7.78 11.57
N ASP A 19 -10.47 -7.49 12.82
CA ASP A 19 -9.95 -8.23 13.94
C ASP A 19 -10.69 -9.56 14.11
N VAL A 20 -9.93 -10.64 14.30
CA VAL A 20 -10.48 -12.00 14.52
C VAL A 20 -10.05 -12.59 15.87
N PHE A 21 -9.34 -11.79 16.68
CA PHE A 21 -8.75 -12.23 17.93
C PHE A 21 -9.15 -11.36 19.13
N ASP A 22 -10.14 -10.49 18.95
CA ASP A 22 -10.62 -9.58 20.01
C ASP A 22 -9.47 -8.72 20.58
N ILE A 23 -8.67 -8.14 19.69
CA ILE A 23 -7.54 -7.26 20.02
C ILE A 23 -7.97 -5.79 20.06
N ILE A 24 -8.88 -5.41 19.17
CA ILE A 24 -9.42 -4.04 19.09
C ILE A 24 -10.68 -4.00 19.94
N TRP A 25 -10.64 -3.21 20.98
CA TRP A 25 -11.83 -2.91 21.80
C TRP A 25 -12.27 -1.49 21.56
N LEU A 26 -13.48 -1.29 21.11
CA LEU A 26 -14.12 0.02 20.97
C LEU A 26 -15.11 0.23 22.11
N GLU A 27 -15.25 1.48 22.57
CA GLU A 27 -16.24 1.86 23.58
C GLU A 27 -17.65 1.70 22.96
N THR A 28 -18.62 1.20 23.73
CA THR A 28 -19.95 0.80 23.27
C THR A 28 -20.69 1.88 22.49
N SER A 29 -20.69 3.14 22.99
CA SER A 29 -21.39 4.24 22.29
C SER A 29 -20.65 4.65 21.02
N PHE A 30 -19.34 4.60 21.03
CA PHE A 30 -18.50 4.86 19.87
C PHE A 30 -18.70 3.78 18.80
N ALA A 31 -18.65 2.51 19.17
CA ALA A 31 -18.89 1.37 18.25
C ALA A 31 -20.27 1.48 17.58
N SER A 32 -21.31 1.82 18.35
CA SER A 32 -22.66 2.04 17.82
C SER A 32 -22.71 3.18 16.80
N SER A 33 -22.10 4.32 17.10
CA SER A 33 -22.01 5.48 16.20
C SER A 33 -21.26 5.15 14.92
N VAL A 34 -20.15 4.43 15.04
CA VAL A 34 -19.33 4.01 13.89
C VAL A 34 -20.07 3.02 13.01
N ARG A 35 -20.84 2.09 13.61
CA ARG A 35 -21.68 1.16 12.86
C ARG A 35 -22.69 1.88 11.97
N GLU A 36 -23.33 2.93 12.47
CA GLU A 36 -24.27 3.73 11.69
C GLU A 36 -23.59 4.41 10.49
N LYS A 37 -22.39 4.94 10.69
CA LYS A 37 -21.59 5.57 9.61
C LYS A 37 -21.15 4.56 8.57
N LEU A 38 -20.58 3.44 8.98
CA LEU A 38 -20.15 2.37 8.08
C LEU A 38 -21.32 1.76 7.30
N ALA A 39 -22.52 1.71 7.88
CA ALA A 39 -23.72 1.25 7.17
C ALA A 39 -24.12 2.18 6.02
N ALA A 40 -23.72 3.44 6.05
CA ALA A 40 -23.92 4.38 4.95
C ALA A 40 -22.83 4.28 3.86
N SER A 41 -21.73 3.59 4.11
CA SER A 41 -20.63 3.40 3.15
C SER A 41 -21.09 2.56 1.96
N PRO A 42 -20.80 3.00 0.73
CA PRO A 42 -21.25 2.30 -0.47
C PRO A 42 -20.51 0.99 -0.74
N VAL A 43 -19.51 0.63 0.05
CA VAL A 43 -18.73 -0.61 -0.08
C VAL A 43 -18.95 -1.59 1.08
N MET A 44 -19.65 -1.17 2.13
CA MET A 44 -20.00 -2.04 3.25
C MET A 44 -21.33 -2.74 2.99
N ASN A 45 -21.43 -3.99 3.40
CA ASN A 45 -22.66 -4.76 3.38
C ASN A 45 -22.92 -5.36 4.77
N GLU A 46 -24.13 -5.89 5.00
CA GLU A 46 -24.53 -6.38 6.32
C GLU A 46 -23.65 -7.55 6.80
N LYS A 47 -23.12 -8.38 5.90
CA LYS A 47 -22.22 -9.47 6.26
C LYS A 47 -20.89 -8.96 6.83
N ILE A 48 -20.37 -7.89 6.27
CA ILE A 48 -19.16 -7.22 6.76
C ILE A 48 -19.46 -6.50 8.07
N LEU A 49 -20.55 -5.72 8.11
CA LEU A 49 -20.96 -4.96 9.29
C LEU A 49 -21.30 -5.86 10.49
N SER A 50 -21.78 -7.07 10.27
CA SER A 50 -22.07 -8.02 11.35
C SER A 50 -20.83 -8.48 12.13
N ARG A 51 -19.64 -8.20 11.62
CA ARG A 51 -18.36 -8.50 12.30
C ARG A 51 -17.95 -7.41 13.30
N LEU A 52 -18.52 -6.21 13.20
CA LEU A 52 -18.29 -5.14 14.18
C LEU A 52 -18.92 -5.53 15.51
N GLU A 53 -18.12 -5.55 16.56
CA GLU A 53 -18.58 -5.92 17.90
C GLU A 53 -19.47 -4.86 18.54
N ALA A 54 -20.18 -5.24 19.59
CA ALA A 54 -21.09 -4.35 20.31
C ALA A 54 -20.34 -3.28 21.11
N GLY A 55 -19.04 -3.49 21.32
CA GLY A 55 -18.18 -2.61 22.11
C GLY A 55 -18.08 -3.03 23.59
N HIS A 56 -17.23 -2.32 24.31
CA HIS A 56 -16.84 -2.57 25.69
C HIS A 56 -17.14 -1.37 26.58
N GLU A 57 -17.25 -1.59 27.88
CA GLU A 57 -17.37 -0.51 28.86
C GLU A 57 -16.05 0.27 28.97
N LEU A 58 -16.12 1.59 29.04
CA LEU A 58 -14.94 2.44 29.12
C LEU A 58 -13.99 2.05 30.27
N ALA A 59 -14.54 1.62 31.40
CA ALA A 59 -13.76 1.19 32.57
C ALA A 59 -12.90 -0.07 32.26
N GLU A 60 -13.41 -0.99 31.45
CA GLU A 60 -12.66 -2.18 31.01
C GLU A 60 -11.52 -1.80 30.08
N ILE A 61 -11.77 -0.86 29.17
CA ILE A 61 -10.75 -0.32 28.24
C ILE A 61 -9.66 0.40 29.04
N GLU A 62 -10.01 1.22 30.01
CA GLU A 62 -9.05 1.91 30.87
C GLU A 62 -8.21 0.93 31.70
N GLU A 63 -8.77 -0.18 32.15
CA GLU A 63 -8.04 -1.23 32.86
C GLU A 63 -7.02 -1.93 31.94
N GLU A 64 -7.41 -2.28 30.70
CA GLU A 64 -6.49 -2.86 29.70
C GLU A 64 -5.29 -1.94 29.44
N VAL A 65 -5.54 -0.64 29.28
CA VAL A 65 -4.49 0.36 29.03
C VAL A 65 -3.58 0.54 30.26
N ALA A 66 -4.17 0.65 31.45
CA ALA A 66 -3.42 0.95 32.67
C ALA A 66 -2.60 -0.24 33.20
N HIS A 67 -3.14 -1.45 33.12
CA HIS A 67 -2.60 -2.61 33.81
C HIS A 67 -2.10 -3.74 32.92
N LYS A 68 -2.56 -3.81 31.65
CA LYS A 68 -2.22 -4.90 30.73
C LYS A 68 -1.42 -4.46 29.50
N LYS A 69 -0.84 -3.24 29.54
CA LYS A 69 -0.04 -2.66 28.46
C LYS A 69 -0.81 -2.46 27.13
N GLY A 70 -2.13 -2.36 27.18
CA GLY A 70 -2.93 -1.98 26.02
C GLY A 70 -2.58 -0.59 25.53
N LEU A 71 -2.78 -0.32 24.25
CA LEU A 71 -2.55 0.97 23.61
C LEU A 71 -3.89 1.69 23.45
N ALA A 72 -4.08 2.84 24.09
CA ALA A 72 -5.30 3.62 23.96
C ALA A 72 -5.51 4.14 22.53
N LEU A 73 -6.73 4.02 22.04
CA LEU A 73 -7.20 4.65 20.80
C LEU A 73 -7.95 5.94 21.15
N PHE A 74 -7.63 7.00 20.43
CA PHE A 74 -8.21 8.32 20.66
C PHE A 74 -9.00 8.78 19.44
N PHE A 75 -10.11 9.45 19.68
CA PHE A 75 -10.84 10.21 18.67
C PHE A 75 -11.39 11.50 19.31
N GLY A 76 -11.19 12.63 18.66
CA GLY A 76 -11.62 13.93 19.18
C GLY A 76 -11.03 14.26 20.58
N GLY A 77 -9.84 13.76 20.88
CA GLY A 77 -9.14 13.96 22.16
C GLY A 77 -9.68 13.12 23.34
N LYS A 78 -10.56 12.15 23.07
CA LYS A 78 -11.10 11.23 24.08
C LYS A 78 -10.63 9.81 23.79
N VAL A 79 -10.48 8.99 24.81
CA VAL A 79 -10.30 7.54 24.67
C VAL A 79 -11.61 6.95 24.15
N VAL A 80 -11.55 6.26 23.04
CA VAL A 80 -12.68 5.61 22.37
C VAL A 80 -12.51 4.11 22.22
N GLY A 81 -11.37 3.60 22.65
CA GLY A 81 -11.04 2.18 22.56
C GLY A 81 -9.62 1.89 23.00
N CYS A 82 -9.19 0.68 22.79
CA CYS A 82 -7.79 0.28 22.91
C CYS A 82 -7.43 -0.85 21.95
N VAL A 83 -6.14 -1.01 21.74
CA VAL A 83 -5.55 -2.22 21.17
C VAL A 83 -4.99 -3.02 22.32
N ARG A 84 -5.41 -4.26 22.47
CA ARG A 84 -4.95 -5.15 23.55
C ARG A 84 -3.56 -5.71 23.23
N ASN A 85 -2.86 -6.03 24.29
CA ASN A 85 -1.59 -6.75 24.17
C ASN A 85 -1.89 -8.25 23.96
N GLY A 86 -1.40 -8.84 22.89
CA GLY A 86 -1.67 -10.23 22.54
C GLY A 86 -0.84 -11.23 23.35
N HIS A 87 0.24 -10.78 24.00
CA HIS A 87 1.11 -11.63 24.80
C HIS A 87 1.88 -10.82 25.86
N GLU A 88 2.19 -11.45 27.00
CA GLU A 88 2.84 -10.74 28.11
C GLU A 88 4.33 -10.43 27.87
N VAL A 89 5.03 -11.30 27.15
CA VAL A 89 6.49 -11.25 26.98
C VAL A 89 6.96 -11.28 25.54
N ASP A 90 6.09 -11.64 24.59
CA ASP A 90 6.43 -11.65 23.16
C ASP A 90 6.19 -10.29 22.55
N ASP A 91 7.24 -9.56 22.29
CA ASP A 91 7.19 -8.20 21.76
C ASP A 91 6.66 -8.12 20.30
N CYS A 92 6.70 -9.23 19.55
CA CYS A 92 6.03 -9.33 18.26
C CYS A 92 4.49 -9.28 18.38
N LEU A 93 3.95 -9.52 19.57
CA LEU A 93 2.51 -9.53 19.87
C LEU A 93 2.12 -8.38 20.81
N PHE A 94 2.92 -7.35 20.91
CA PHE A 94 2.56 -6.14 21.66
C PHE A 94 1.54 -5.29 20.89
N ALA A 95 0.72 -4.57 21.63
CA ALA A 95 -0.39 -3.79 21.10
C ALA A 95 -0.02 -2.89 19.91
N TYR A 96 1.14 -2.22 19.96
CA TYR A 96 1.56 -1.33 18.87
C TYR A 96 1.94 -2.09 17.58
N VAL A 97 2.43 -3.33 17.69
CA VAL A 97 2.72 -4.19 16.51
C VAL A 97 1.41 -4.69 15.92
N LEU A 98 0.49 -5.12 16.77
CA LEU A 98 -0.84 -5.59 16.35
C LEU A 98 -1.66 -4.48 15.72
N LEU A 99 -1.58 -3.26 16.24
CA LEU A 99 -2.20 -2.09 15.63
C LEU A 99 -1.73 -1.88 14.19
N GLU A 100 -0.42 -1.91 13.95
CA GLU A 100 0.13 -1.76 12.59
C GLU A 100 -0.38 -2.87 11.65
N ASN A 101 -0.41 -4.12 12.13
CA ASN A 101 -0.87 -5.25 11.32
C ASN A 101 -2.38 -5.16 11.00
N ILE A 102 -3.19 -4.82 11.98
CA ILE A 102 -4.65 -4.71 11.78
C ILE A 102 -4.97 -3.49 10.91
N ALA A 103 -4.29 -2.36 11.08
CA ALA A 103 -4.45 -1.19 10.22
C ALA A 103 -4.08 -1.51 8.76
N CYS A 104 -2.99 -2.25 8.54
CA CYS A 104 -2.60 -2.72 7.22
C CYS A 104 -3.68 -3.64 6.60
N LYS A 105 -4.20 -4.59 7.36
CA LYS A 105 -5.28 -5.48 6.93
C LYS A 105 -6.55 -4.71 6.58
N ALA A 106 -6.96 -3.78 7.43
CA ALA A 106 -8.14 -2.93 7.22
C ALA A 106 -8.01 -2.06 5.95
N GLY A 107 -6.84 -1.44 5.73
CA GLY A 107 -6.56 -0.69 4.50
C GLY A 107 -6.61 -1.57 3.24
N GLY A 108 -6.09 -2.79 3.33
CA GLY A 108 -6.18 -3.78 2.25
C GLY A 108 -7.63 -4.19 1.94
N VAL A 109 -8.45 -4.42 2.98
CA VAL A 109 -9.89 -4.70 2.83
C VAL A 109 -10.60 -3.54 2.15
N LEU A 110 -10.40 -2.32 2.63
CA LEU A 110 -11.02 -1.12 2.06
C LEU A 110 -10.69 -0.96 0.57
N SER A 111 -9.42 -1.12 0.19
CA SER A 111 -8.99 -1.03 -1.21
C SER A 111 -9.61 -2.12 -2.07
N LEU A 112 -9.68 -3.34 -1.57
CA LEU A 112 -10.29 -4.46 -2.30
C LEU A 112 -11.79 -4.24 -2.51
N LEU A 113 -12.51 -3.80 -1.50
CA LEU A 113 -13.94 -3.49 -1.61
C LEU A 113 -14.22 -2.39 -2.65
N HIS A 114 -13.40 -1.33 -2.67
CA HIS A 114 -13.49 -0.29 -3.70
C HIS A 114 -13.15 -0.81 -5.10
N LEU A 115 -12.14 -1.67 -5.22
CA LEU A 115 -11.79 -2.29 -6.49
C LEU A 115 -12.97 -3.12 -7.04
N LEU A 116 -13.55 -4.00 -6.23
CA LEU A 116 -14.70 -4.83 -6.61
C LEU A 116 -15.89 -3.97 -7.04
N LYS A 117 -16.21 -2.94 -6.27
CA LYS A 117 -17.28 -1.99 -6.62
C LYS A 117 -17.01 -1.29 -7.95
N ASN A 118 -15.80 -0.76 -8.14
CA ASN A 118 -15.46 0.05 -9.31
C ASN A 118 -15.37 -0.78 -10.59
N THR A 119 -15.00 -2.05 -10.49
CA THR A 119 -14.95 -3.00 -11.61
C THR A 119 -16.28 -3.69 -11.87
N GLY A 120 -17.21 -3.67 -10.90
CA GLY A 120 -18.44 -4.46 -10.94
C GLY A 120 -18.22 -5.98 -10.82
N MET A 121 -17.01 -6.39 -10.42
CA MET A 121 -16.65 -7.79 -10.24
C MET A 121 -17.27 -8.34 -8.95
N ALA A 122 -17.89 -9.52 -9.04
CA ALA A 122 -18.36 -10.21 -7.85
C ALA A 122 -17.15 -10.73 -7.04
N PRO A 123 -17.19 -10.69 -5.70
CA PRO A 123 -16.08 -11.18 -4.87
C PRO A 123 -15.65 -12.62 -5.19
N GLU A 124 -16.60 -13.47 -5.54
CA GLU A 124 -16.38 -14.89 -5.88
C GLU A 124 -15.63 -15.09 -7.20
N GLU A 125 -15.52 -14.06 -8.04
CA GLU A 125 -14.77 -14.12 -9.31
C GLU A 125 -13.27 -13.89 -9.10
N VAL A 126 -12.84 -13.35 -7.97
CA VAL A 126 -11.42 -13.23 -7.62
C VAL A 126 -10.87 -14.61 -7.31
N ASP A 127 -9.85 -15.05 -8.03
CA ASP A 127 -9.24 -16.37 -7.85
C ASP A 127 -7.86 -16.34 -7.19
N PHE A 128 -7.21 -15.18 -7.14
CA PHE A 128 -5.93 -15.02 -6.46
C PHE A 128 -5.71 -13.60 -5.92
N VAL A 129 -5.15 -13.51 -4.73
CA VAL A 129 -4.77 -12.23 -4.11
C VAL A 129 -3.29 -12.27 -3.73
N ILE A 130 -2.55 -11.23 -4.09
CA ILE A 130 -1.17 -11.01 -3.62
C ILE A 130 -1.17 -9.74 -2.78
N GLU A 131 -0.82 -9.90 -1.53
CA GLU A 131 -0.65 -8.80 -0.61
C GLU A 131 0.83 -8.42 -0.53
N CYS A 132 1.15 -7.12 -0.50
CA CYS A 132 2.54 -6.66 -0.62
C CYS A 132 2.88 -5.46 0.26
N SER A 133 2.19 -5.26 1.36
CA SER A 133 2.58 -4.26 2.35
C SER A 133 3.86 -4.67 3.09
N GLU A 134 4.44 -3.76 3.81
CA GLU A 134 5.68 -4.02 4.55
C GLU A 134 5.44 -4.62 5.93
N GLU A 135 4.31 -4.33 6.51
CA GLU A 135 3.88 -4.90 7.77
C GLU A 135 3.68 -6.41 7.55
N GLY A 136 4.46 -7.21 8.21
CA GLY A 136 4.53 -8.62 7.86
C GLY A 136 4.39 -9.56 9.03
N ALA A 137 4.05 -9.06 10.22
CA ALA A 137 3.93 -9.93 11.38
C ALA A 137 2.69 -10.83 11.36
N GLY A 138 1.72 -10.55 10.47
CA GLY A 138 0.48 -11.30 10.40
C GLY A 138 -0.48 -10.98 11.52
N ASP A 139 -1.46 -11.84 11.73
CA ASP A 139 -2.35 -11.79 12.89
C ASP A 139 -1.64 -12.33 14.14
N MET A 140 -2.30 -12.23 15.30
CA MET A 140 -1.74 -12.56 16.60
C MET A 140 -1.00 -13.91 16.67
N ASN A 141 -1.46 -14.92 15.95
CA ASN A 141 -0.83 -16.24 15.94
C ASN A 141 0.20 -16.45 14.81
N GLN A 142 0.51 -15.43 14.04
CA GLN A 142 1.27 -15.56 12.80
C GLN A 142 2.46 -14.59 12.79
N ARG A 143 3.48 -14.92 13.51
CA ARG A 143 4.72 -14.13 13.60
C ARG A 143 5.41 -14.09 12.25
N ALA A 144 5.42 -12.94 11.59
CA ALA A 144 6.09 -12.67 10.33
C ALA A 144 5.85 -13.70 9.20
N GLY A 145 4.91 -14.61 9.38
CA GLY A 145 4.61 -15.69 8.44
C GLY A 145 3.15 -15.79 8.08
N GLY A 146 2.37 -14.75 8.35
CA GLY A 146 0.95 -14.73 8.08
C GLY A 146 0.60 -14.78 6.59
N ASN A 147 -0.68 -14.84 6.33
CA ASN A 147 -1.21 -14.73 4.99
C ASN A 147 -2.29 -13.64 4.99
N PHE A 148 -1.86 -12.40 4.96
CA PHE A 148 -2.75 -11.25 4.88
C PHE A 148 -3.62 -11.28 3.64
N ALA A 149 -3.08 -11.75 2.51
CA ALA A 149 -3.85 -11.88 1.28
C ALA A 149 -5.13 -12.67 1.48
N LYS A 150 -5.05 -13.83 2.15
CA LYS A 150 -6.24 -14.66 2.43
C LYS A 150 -7.15 -14.04 3.48
N ALA A 151 -6.59 -13.45 4.53
CA ALA A 151 -7.36 -12.80 5.58
C ALA A 151 -8.17 -11.60 5.04
N ILE A 152 -7.57 -10.80 4.17
CA ILE A 152 -8.24 -9.68 3.48
C ILE A 152 -9.33 -10.21 2.54
N ALA A 153 -9.00 -11.23 1.73
CA ALA A 153 -9.94 -11.84 0.79
C ALA A 153 -11.17 -12.43 1.50
N GLU A 154 -10.98 -13.05 2.65
CA GLU A 154 -12.08 -13.60 3.47
C GLU A 154 -13.07 -12.53 3.90
N ILE A 155 -12.59 -11.40 4.43
CA ILE A 155 -13.45 -10.30 4.89
C ILE A 155 -14.19 -9.68 3.71
N ALA A 156 -13.52 -9.50 2.57
CA ALA A 156 -14.13 -8.97 1.36
C ALA A 156 -15.08 -9.95 0.66
N GLY A 157 -15.17 -11.21 1.13
CA GLY A 157 -16.06 -12.22 0.56
C GLY A 157 -15.52 -12.95 -0.66
N CYS A 158 -14.22 -12.84 -0.96
CA CYS A 158 -13.57 -13.54 -2.09
C CYS A 158 -13.33 -15.03 -1.77
N VAL A 159 -14.40 -15.77 -1.59
CA VAL A 159 -14.38 -17.15 -1.06
C VAL A 159 -13.67 -18.16 -1.98
N ASN A 160 -13.53 -17.86 -3.25
CA ASN A 160 -12.81 -18.70 -4.23
C ASN A 160 -11.32 -18.32 -4.36
N ALA A 161 -10.90 -17.23 -3.72
CA ALA A 161 -9.52 -16.78 -3.82
C ALA A 161 -8.56 -17.64 -3.00
N SER A 162 -7.42 -17.95 -3.57
CA SER A 162 -6.21 -18.29 -2.83
C SER A 162 -5.28 -17.07 -2.84
N GLY A 163 -4.14 -17.13 -2.13
CA GLY A 163 -3.26 -15.98 -2.12
C GLY A 163 -1.94 -16.22 -1.39
N CYS A 164 -1.06 -15.24 -1.52
CA CYS A 164 0.22 -15.20 -0.82
C CYS A 164 0.64 -13.76 -0.55
N ASP A 165 1.56 -13.60 0.39
CA ASP A 165 2.18 -12.33 0.71
C ASP A 165 3.55 -12.23 0.06
N VAL A 166 3.85 -11.07 -0.52
CA VAL A 166 5.15 -10.75 -1.13
C VAL A 166 5.80 -9.63 -0.33
N ARG A 167 6.93 -9.91 0.29
CA ARG A 167 7.68 -8.94 1.09
C ARG A 167 8.98 -8.57 0.38
N SER A 168 9.13 -7.31 0.00
CA SER A 168 10.31 -6.80 -0.69
C SER A 168 10.52 -5.31 -0.42
N PHE A 169 10.14 -4.81 0.74
CA PHE A 169 10.17 -3.38 1.05
C PHE A 169 9.51 -2.54 -0.07
N CYS A 170 10.07 -1.40 -0.41
CA CYS A 170 9.56 -0.51 -1.46
C CYS A 170 9.38 -1.18 -2.82
N ALA A 171 10.07 -2.29 -3.10
CA ALA A 171 9.91 -3.08 -4.31
C ALA A 171 8.76 -4.12 -4.23
N GLY A 172 8.13 -4.26 -3.06
CA GLY A 172 7.02 -5.19 -2.84
C GLY A 172 5.91 -5.08 -3.89
N PRO A 173 5.34 -3.88 -4.10
CA PRO A 173 4.29 -3.68 -5.09
C PRO A 173 4.68 -4.08 -6.50
N VAL A 174 5.90 -3.74 -6.94
CA VAL A 174 6.39 -4.10 -8.28
C VAL A 174 6.60 -5.61 -8.41
N ASN A 175 7.21 -6.25 -7.41
CA ASN A 175 7.41 -7.70 -7.41
C ASN A 175 6.06 -8.46 -7.38
N ALA A 176 5.10 -7.98 -6.62
CA ALA A 176 3.75 -8.53 -6.58
C ALA A 176 3.03 -8.39 -7.93
N MET A 177 3.14 -7.23 -8.59
CA MET A 177 2.60 -7.00 -9.94
C MET A 177 3.22 -7.96 -10.96
N ILE A 178 4.54 -8.14 -10.94
CA ILE A 178 5.23 -9.08 -11.82
C ILE A 178 4.78 -10.53 -11.56
N ALA A 179 4.69 -10.92 -10.29
CA ALA A 179 4.24 -12.26 -9.91
C ALA A 179 2.80 -12.53 -10.34
N GLY A 180 1.88 -11.59 -10.06
CA GLY A 180 0.48 -11.69 -10.45
C GLY A 180 0.29 -11.72 -11.96
N ALA A 181 0.93 -10.80 -12.68
CA ALA A 181 0.87 -10.76 -14.14
C ALA A 181 1.45 -12.03 -14.78
N SER A 182 2.50 -12.61 -14.22
CA SER A 182 3.06 -13.87 -14.69
C SER A 182 2.10 -15.04 -14.52
N GLN A 183 1.35 -15.09 -13.43
CA GLN A 183 0.30 -16.11 -13.21
C GLN A 183 -0.86 -15.95 -14.19
N VAL A 184 -1.28 -14.73 -14.48
CA VAL A 184 -2.33 -14.45 -15.46
C VAL A 184 -1.83 -14.79 -16.88
N ALA A 185 -0.65 -14.36 -17.27
CA ALA A 185 -0.07 -14.63 -18.58
C ALA A 185 0.16 -16.13 -18.85
N SER A 186 0.48 -16.91 -17.81
CA SER A 186 0.61 -18.37 -17.92
C SER A 186 -0.73 -19.11 -17.97
N GLY A 187 -1.86 -18.43 -17.73
CA GLY A 187 -3.18 -19.05 -17.62
C GLY A 187 -3.42 -19.78 -16.29
N ALA A 188 -2.49 -19.71 -15.33
CA ALA A 188 -2.66 -20.33 -14.02
C ALA A 188 -3.75 -19.61 -13.18
N ARG A 189 -3.96 -18.33 -13.43
CA ARG A 189 -4.98 -17.47 -12.79
C ARG A 189 -5.66 -16.61 -13.85
N LYS A 190 -6.90 -16.19 -13.55
CA LYS A 190 -7.67 -15.34 -14.46
C LYS A 190 -7.89 -13.95 -13.87
N ASN A 191 -8.25 -13.87 -12.60
CA ASN A 191 -8.58 -12.62 -11.89
C ASN A 191 -7.68 -12.51 -10.65
N CYS A 192 -6.48 -11.94 -10.85
CA CYS A 192 -5.51 -11.77 -9.77
C CYS A 192 -5.55 -10.33 -9.25
N VAL A 193 -5.71 -10.17 -7.94
CA VAL A 193 -5.64 -8.87 -7.29
C VAL A 193 -4.29 -8.72 -6.61
N VAL A 194 -3.63 -7.60 -6.84
CA VAL A 194 -2.46 -7.15 -6.09
C VAL A 194 -2.88 -5.99 -5.22
N LEU A 195 -2.62 -6.07 -3.94
CA LEU A 195 -3.02 -5.03 -2.99
C LEU A 195 -1.98 -4.83 -1.88
N ALA A 196 -2.06 -3.66 -1.24
CA ALA A 196 -1.34 -3.37 -0.02
C ALA A 196 -2.14 -2.40 0.86
N GLY A 197 -2.10 -2.62 2.15
CA GLY A 197 -2.54 -1.66 3.16
C GLY A 197 -1.37 -0.84 3.69
N GLY A 198 -1.66 0.35 4.18
CA GLY A 198 -0.71 1.18 4.90
C GLY A 198 -0.88 1.01 6.41
N ALA A 199 0.19 1.21 7.14
CA ALA A 199 0.17 1.26 8.59
C ALA A 199 0.91 2.49 9.12
N ILE A 200 1.09 2.57 10.42
CA ILE A 200 1.78 3.67 11.08
C ILE A 200 3.21 3.81 10.54
N PRO A 201 3.72 5.03 10.33
CA PRO A 201 5.03 5.27 9.74
C PRO A 201 6.15 4.50 10.43
N LYS A 202 6.93 3.79 9.65
CA LYS A 202 8.18 3.14 10.07
C LYS A 202 9.39 3.93 9.61
N LEU A 203 10.58 3.54 10.05
CA LEU A 203 11.86 4.06 9.57
C LEU A 203 11.90 5.59 9.48
N TYR A 204 12.03 6.26 10.59
CA TYR A 204 12.14 7.74 10.65
C TYR A 204 10.88 8.53 10.27
N MET A 205 9.82 7.86 9.83
CA MET A 205 8.58 8.49 9.43
C MET A 205 7.61 8.74 10.60
N ASN A 206 7.95 8.31 11.81
CA ASN A 206 7.07 8.53 12.97
C ASN A 206 7.10 9.98 13.46
N GLY A 207 5.95 10.44 13.95
CA GLY A 207 5.78 11.83 14.38
C GLY A 207 6.75 12.26 15.49
N ARG A 208 7.16 11.36 16.38
CA ARG A 208 8.14 11.66 17.45
C ARG A 208 9.50 12.03 16.87
N ASP A 209 9.98 11.33 15.86
CA ASP A 209 11.24 11.63 15.19
C ASP A 209 11.15 12.93 14.40
N HIS A 210 10.05 13.21 13.74
CA HIS A 210 9.81 14.47 13.06
C HIS A 210 9.87 15.65 14.04
N VAL A 211 9.14 15.57 15.15
CA VAL A 211 9.19 16.61 16.21
C VAL A 211 10.60 16.77 16.76
N LYS A 212 11.28 15.67 17.10
CA LYS A 212 12.66 15.70 17.62
C LYS A 212 13.64 16.37 16.66
N LYS A 213 13.47 16.14 15.37
CA LYS A 213 14.31 16.70 14.30
C LYS A 213 13.82 18.08 13.81
N LYS A 214 12.79 18.64 14.42
CA LYS A 214 12.15 19.92 14.02
C LYS A 214 11.68 19.92 12.57
N MET A 215 11.18 18.80 12.12
CA MET A 215 10.59 18.62 10.79
C MET A 215 9.08 18.66 10.89
N PRO A 216 8.37 18.94 9.79
CA PRO A 216 6.92 18.87 9.76
C PRO A 216 6.43 17.50 10.25
N ALA A 217 5.44 17.48 11.12
CA ALA A 217 4.74 16.25 11.44
C ALA A 217 3.96 15.80 10.19
N LEU A 218 4.00 14.49 9.90
CA LEU A 218 3.19 13.93 8.84
C LEU A 218 1.73 13.92 9.28
N GLU A 219 0.84 14.14 8.34
CA GLU A 219 -0.58 13.95 8.57
C GLU A 219 -0.87 12.47 8.78
N ASP A 220 -1.85 12.18 9.62
CA ASP A 220 -2.30 10.82 9.88
C ASP A 220 -3.15 10.31 8.71
N CYS A 221 -2.50 9.97 7.63
CA CYS A 221 -3.14 9.44 6.44
C CYS A 221 -2.46 8.12 6.05
N LEU A 222 -3.19 7.02 6.05
CA LEU A 222 -2.71 5.70 5.64
C LEU A 222 -3.03 5.48 4.17
N GLY A 223 -2.00 5.27 3.35
CA GLY A 223 -2.16 4.95 1.93
C GLY A 223 -2.37 3.45 1.73
N ASN A 224 -3.30 3.10 0.85
CA ASN A 224 -3.53 1.73 0.43
C ASN A 224 -3.91 1.69 -1.06
N PHE A 225 -3.80 0.53 -1.68
CA PHE A 225 -4.19 0.34 -3.07
C PHE A 225 -4.62 -1.10 -3.36
N ALA A 226 -5.39 -1.28 -4.43
CA ALA A 226 -5.66 -2.57 -5.04
C ALA A 226 -5.68 -2.43 -6.57
N VAL A 227 -5.09 -3.39 -7.28
CA VAL A 227 -5.01 -3.46 -8.73
C VAL A 227 -5.49 -4.83 -9.18
N LEU A 228 -6.43 -4.87 -10.13
CA LEU A 228 -6.90 -6.09 -10.76
C LEU A 228 -6.07 -6.38 -12.00
N LEU A 229 -5.53 -7.59 -12.08
CA LEU A 229 -4.80 -8.12 -13.22
C LEU A 229 -5.64 -9.21 -13.88
N VAL A 230 -5.90 -9.04 -15.17
CA VAL A 230 -6.71 -9.96 -16.00
C VAL A 230 -5.97 -10.23 -17.32
N PRO A 231 -6.36 -11.26 -18.09
CA PRO A 231 -5.88 -11.40 -19.47
C PRO A 231 -6.16 -10.16 -20.28
N ASP A 232 -5.24 -9.83 -21.18
CA ASP A 232 -5.39 -8.68 -22.09
C ASP A 232 -6.63 -8.84 -22.96
N ASP A 233 -7.51 -7.87 -22.91
CA ASP A 233 -8.74 -7.78 -23.72
C ASP A 233 -8.65 -6.73 -24.84
N GLY A 234 -7.47 -6.11 -24.99
CA GLY A 234 -7.23 -5.06 -25.98
C GLY A 234 -7.85 -3.71 -25.67
N THR A 235 -8.45 -3.54 -24.47
CA THR A 235 -9.16 -2.28 -24.12
C THR A 235 -8.55 -1.55 -22.92
N HIS A 236 -7.73 -2.25 -22.14
CA HIS A 236 -7.11 -1.72 -20.93
C HIS A 236 -5.58 -1.60 -21.09
N PRO A 237 -4.92 -0.78 -20.26
CA PRO A 237 -3.46 -0.72 -20.22
C PRO A 237 -2.83 -2.09 -19.94
N VAL A 238 -1.75 -2.41 -20.64
CA VAL A 238 -1.09 -3.72 -20.58
C VAL A 238 0.21 -3.64 -19.78
N LEU A 239 0.42 -4.60 -18.90
CA LEU A 239 1.73 -4.83 -18.27
C LEU A 239 2.64 -5.60 -19.21
N ARG A 240 3.71 -4.95 -19.67
CA ARG A 240 4.70 -5.51 -20.58
C ARG A 240 5.71 -6.38 -19.83
N LEU A 241 5.46 -7.69 -19.74
CA LEU A 241 6.37 -8.65 -19.09
C LEU A 241 7.64 -8.92 -19.90
N ASP A 242 7.66 -8.60 -21.17
CA ASP A 242 8.82 -8.68 -22.06
C ASP A 242 9.83 -7.54 -21.86
N VAL A 243 9.43 -6.44 -21.19
CA VAL A 243 10.26 -5.25 -20.93
C VAL A 243 10.58 -5.10 -19.44
N LEU A 244 10.78 -6.19 -18.74
CA LEU A 244 11.11 -6.14 -17.32
C LEU A 244 12.59 -5.84 -17.07
N GLY A 245 12.84 -4.84 -16.20
CA GLY A 245 14.16 -4.60 -15.63
C GLY A 245 14.54 -5.69 -14.63
N LYS A 246 15.82 -6.01 -14.53
CA LYS A 246 16.34 -7.01 -13.60
C LYS A 246 17.62 -6.53 -12.96
N HIS A 247 17.52 -6.07 -11.72
CA HIS A 247 18.70 -5.74 -10.94
C HIS A 247 19.21 -6.99 -10.21
N THR A 248 20.33 -7.53 -10.66
CA THR A 248 20.91 -8.74 -10.07
C THR A 248 21.78 -8.41 -8.86
N VAL A 249 21.94 -9.38 -7.96
CA VAL A 249 22.79 -9.22 -6.75
C VAL A 249 24.21 -8.76 -7.11
N GLY A 250 24.76 -9.22 -8.22
CA GLY A 250 26.11 -8.86 -8.68
C GLY A 250 26.22 -7.53 -9.41
N ALA A 251 25.12 -6.83 -9.69
CA ALA A 251 25.15 -5.60 -10.50
C ALA A 251 25.66 -4.37 -9.75
N GLY A 252 25.80 -4.46 -8.42
CA GLY A 252 26.20 -3.34 -7.55
C GLY A 252 25.02 -2.43 -7.19
N SER A 253 25.23 -1.59 -6.18
CA SER A 253 24.18 -0.76 -5.54
C SER A 253 24.28 0.74 -5.91
N SER A 254 25.13 1.12 -6.85
CA SER A 254 25.19 2.53 -7.26
C SER A 254 23.89 2.94 -7.98
N PRO A 255 23.42 4.19 -7.81
CA PRO A 255 22.23 4.68 -8.51
C PRO A 255 22.30 4.45 -10.02
N GLN A 256 23.49 4.62 -10.61
CA GLN A 256 23.70 4.35 -12.03
C GLN A 256 23.51 2.86 -12.39
N ALA A 257 24.06 1.93 -11.58
CA ALA A 257 23.90 0.48 -11.84
C ALA A 257 22.44 0.07 -11.72
N VAL A 258 21.74 0.55 -10.70
CA VAL A 258 20.31 0.28 -10.50
C VAL A 258 19.48 0.82 -11.66
N THR A 259 19.68 2.09 -12.04
CA THR A 259 18.93 2.72 -13.15
C THR A 259 19.25 2.06 -14.49
N THR A 260 20.51 1.65 -14.71
CA THR A 260 20.87 0.88 -15.90
C THR A 260 20.09 -0.44 -15.96
N ALA A 261 20.13 -1.22 -14.90
CA ALA A 261 19.50 -2.54 -14.86
C ALA A 261 17.95 -2.48 -14.95
N LEU A 262 17.34 -1.45 -14.38
CA LEU A 262 15.88 -1.36 -14.29
C LEU A 262 15.22 -0.54 -15.40
N ILE A 263 15.95 0.33 -16.08
CA ILE A 263 15.42 1.20 -17.12
C ILE A 263 16.14 0.99 -18.45
N LEU A 264 17.46 1.20 -18.50
CA LEU A 264 18.19 1.17 -19.76
C LEU A 264 18.19 -0.22 -20.41
N ASP A 265 18.61 -1.24 -19.66
CA ASP A 265 18.72 -2.60 -20.20
C ASP A 265 17.40 -3.16 -20.75
N PRO A 266 16.24 -3.01 -20.04
CA PRO A 266 14.97 -3.47 -20.60
C PRO A 266 14.55 -2.69 -21.85
N LEU A 267 14.77 -1.37 -21.90
CA LEU A 267 14.49 -0.57 -23.09
C LEU A 267 15.33 -1.02 -24.29
N GLU A 268 16.64 -1.20 -24.11
CA GLU A 268 17.53 -1.68 -25.18
C GLU A 268 17.12 -3.07 -25.68
N ARG A 269 16.76 -4.00 -24.78
CA ARG A 269 16.27 -5.32 -25.18
C ARG A 269 14.98 -5.26 -25.99
N ALA A 270 14.12 -4.29 -25.70
CA ALA A 270 12.87 -4.08 -26.43
C ALA A 270 13.02 -3.25 -27.70
N GLY A 271 14.23 -2.77 -28.01
CA GLY A 271 14.47 -1.87 -29.14
C GLY A 271 13.86 -0.49 -28.95
N LEU A 272 13.63 -0.08 -27.70
CA LEU A 272 13.07 1.20 -27.32
C LEU A 272 14.16 2.16 -26.83
N SER A 273 13.92 3.45 -27.00
CA SER A 273 14.73 4.53 -26.44
C SER A 273 14.06 5.17 -25.22
N PHE A 274 14.81 6.01 -24.50
CA PHE A 274 14.22 6.84 -23.44
C PHE A 274 13.09 7.76 -23.93
N MET A 275 13.11 8.12 -25.21
CA MET A 275 12.14 9.02 -25.81
C MET A 275 10.82 8.34 -26.18
N ASP A 276 10.79 7.02 -26.18
CA ASP A 276 9.58 6.21 -26.39
C ASP A 276 8.78 6.01 -25.09
N VAL A 277 9.26 6.55 -23.95
CA VAL A 277 8.61 6.47 -22.65
C VAL A 277 8.06 7.84 -22.23
N ASP A 278 6.76 7.94 -22.05
CA ASP A 278 6.11 9.21 -21.69
C ASP A 278 6.41 9.63 -20.26
N LYS A 279 6.38 8.71 -19.30
CA LYS A 279 6.62 8.99 -17.89
C LYS A 279 7.47 7.91 -17.21
N PHE A 280 8.38 8.37 -16.37
CA PHE A 280 9.17 7.53 -15.47
C PHE A 280 8.71 7.77 -14.02
N ALA A 281 8.06 6.76 -13.44
CA ALA A 281 7.57 6.77 -12.09
C ALA A 281 8.31 5.69 -11.27
N ALA A 282 9.24 6.12 -10.43
CA ALA A 282 9.99 5.23 -9.55
C ALA A 282 9.41 5.28 -8.12
N GLU A 283 10.21 5.48 -7.11
CA GLU A 283 9.70 5.77 -5.76
C GLU A 283 9.11 7.18 -5.73
N LEU A 284 7.87 7.30 -5.30
CA LEU A 284 7.11 8.54 -5.34
C LEU A 284 6.89 9.15 -3.94
N HIS A 285 7.85 8.95 -3.05
CA HIS A 285 7.86 9.59 -1.74
C HIS A 285 7.83 11.11 -1.84
N ILE A 286 7.12 11.74 -0.93
CA ILE A 286 7.28 13.17 -0.66
C ILE A 286 8.52 13.41 0.21
N ASN A 287 9.07 14.63 0.16
CA ASN A 287 10.30 14.95 0.88
C ASN A 287 10.16 14.84 2.39
N GLU A 288 9.00 15.13 2.93
CA GLU A 288 8.69 15.04 4.35
C GLU A 288 8.92 13.65 4.93
N ILE A 289 8.76 12.61 4.11
CA ILE A 289 9.00 11.22 4.50
C ILE A 289 10.50 10.88 4.46
N THR A 290 11.22 11.35 3.45
CA THR A 290 12.59 10.89 3.16
C THR A 290 13.67 11.73 3.84
N LEU A 291 13.44 13.01 4.08
CA LEU A 291 14.40 13.90 4.73
C LEU A 291 14.86 13.44 6.12
N PRO A 292 13.99 12.92 7.02
CA PRO A 292 14.44 12.41 8.31
C PRO A 292 15.41 11.23 8.23
N ALA A 293 15.33 10.45 7.14
CA ALA A 293 16.25 9.36 6.86
C ALA A 293 17.56 9.80 6.19
N GLY A 294 17.71 11.11 5.92
CA GLY A 294 18.87 11.66 5.24
C GLY A 294 18.82 11.52 3.71
N ALA A 295 17.72 11.06 3.14
CA ALA A 295 17.47 11.06 1.71
C ALA A 295 16.89 12.42 1.29
N GLY A 296 17.22 12.87 0.10
CA GLY A 296 16.64 14.08 -0.49
C GLY A 296 15.36 13.78 -1.26
N ASP A 297 15.08 14.59 -2.27
CA ASP A 297 13.98 14.37 -3.22
C ASP A 297 14.28 13.13 -4.07
N VAL A 298 13.73 12.00 -3.65
CA VAL A 298 13.98 10.68 -4.26
C VAL A 298 13.43 10.60 -5.68
N PRO A 299 12.19 11.01 -5.99
CA PRO A 299 11.69 11.03 -7.36
C PRO A 299 12.56 11.90 -8.28
N LEU A 300 12.96 13.08 -7.83
CA LEU A 300 13.82 13.97 -8.61
C LEU A 300 15.20 13.37 -8.83
N ALA A 301 15.79 12.72 -7.83
CA ALA A 301 17.08 12.06 -7.96
C ALA A 301 17.04 10.93 -9.00
N ASN A 302 15.97 10.12 -8.97
CA ASN A 302 15.77 9.02 -9.90
C ASN A 302 15.61 9.49 -11.35
N ILE A 303 14.79 10.51 -11.60
CA ILE A 303 14.61 11.02 -12.97
C ILE A 303 15.83 11.75 -13.49
N LYS A 304 16.61 12.44 -12.64
CA LYS A 304 17.90 13.05 -13.02
C LYS A 304 18.92 11.99 -13.43
N MET A 305 18.97 10.84 -12.74
CA MET A 305 19.83 9.73 -13.11
C MET A 305 19.41 9.13 -14.45
N THR A 306 18.11 8.95 -14.66
CA THR A 306 17.55 8.50 -15.94
C THR A 306 17.91 9.44 -17.08
N ALA A 307 17.77 10.76 -16.88
CA ALA A 307 18.16 11.77 -17.86
C ALA A 307 19.67 11.75 -18.15
N ALA A 308 20.51 11.55 -17.15
CA ALA A 308 21.96 11.42 -17.34
C ALA A 308 22.33 10.21 -18.19
N LEU A 309 21.66 9.08 -18.01
CA LEU A 309 21.82 7.91 -18.88
C LEU A 309 21.32 8.18 -20.30
N ALA A 310 20.19 8.86 -20.46
CA ALA A 310 19.68 9.25 -21.78
C ALA A 310 20.68 10.13 -22.54
N VAL A 311 21.35 11.09 -21.87
CA VAL A 311 22.45 11.88 -22.46
C VAL A 311 23.62 10.98 -22.84
N THR A 312 24.04 10.08 -21.95
CA THR A 312 25.15 9.15 -22.21
C THR A 312 24.90 8.27 -23.43
N LYS A 313 23.66 7.86 -23.62
CA LYS A 313 23.20 7.05 -24.77
C LYS A 313 22.87 7.91 -26.00
N LYS A 314 23.04 9.22 -25.94
CA LYS A 314 22.72 10.17 -27.02
C LYS A 314 21.24 10.15 -27.44
N ALA A 315 20.36 9.77 -26.54
CA ALA A 315 18.91 9.87 -26.75
C ALA A 315 18.40 11.30 -26.60
N ILE A 316 19.11 12.12 -25.81
CA ILE A 316 18.89 13.57 -25.68
C ILE A 316 20.23 14.29 -25.62
N GLU A 317 20.22 15.59 -25.93
CA GLU A 317 21.37 16.45 -25.73
C GLU A 317 21.50 16.88 -24.27
N LYS A 318 22.73 17.18 -23.83
CA LYS A 318 22.97 17.64 -22.45
C LYS A 318 22.16 18.90 -22.09
N ALA A 319 21.92 19.77 -23.05
CA ALA A 319 21.15 20.99 -22.88
C ALA A 319 19.67 20.70 -22.55
N ASP A 320 19.12 19.57 -23.02
CA ASP A 320 17.72 19.18 -22.89
C ASP A 320 17.44 18.36 -21.61
N MET A 321 18.48 18.07 -20.83
CA MET A 321 18.37 17.20 -19.66
C MET A 321 17.28 17.68 -18.67
N MET A 322 17.21 18.98 -18.38
CA MET A 322 16.22 19.51 -17.42
C MET A 322 14.81 19.56 -18.01
N THR A 323 14.69 19.73 -19.31
CA THR A 323 13.40 19.61 -20.04
C THR A 323 12.89 18.16 -19.94
N PHE A 324 13.75 17.19 -20.19
CA PHE A 324 13.42 15.77 -20.02
C PHE A 324 12.96 15.47 -18.59
N VAL A 325 13.70 15.94 -17.57
CA VAL A 325 13.32 15.76 -16.16
C VAL A 325 11.92 16.32 -15.88
N LYS A 326 11.63 17.52 -16.36
CA LYS A 326 10.35 18.19 -16.14
C LYS A 326 9.19 17.49 -16.87
N GLU A 327 9.42 17.08 -18.11
CA GLU A 327 8.35 16.54 -18.95
C GLU A 327 8.08 15.05 -18.67
N ARG A 328 9.12 14.27 -18.35
CA ARG A 328 9.00 12.82 -18.21
C ARG A 328 9.10 12.29 -16.78
N GLY A 329 9.48 13.12 -15.83
CA GLY A 329 9.47 12.77 -14.42
C GLY A 329 8.08 12.86 -13.80
N VAL A 330 7.87 12.08 -12.76
CA VAL A 330 6.70 12.15 -11.88
C VAL A 330 7.16 12.68 -10.53
N VAL A 331 6.45 13.65 -9.99
CA VAL A 331 6.74 14.18 -8.65
C VAL A 331 6.24 13.24 -7.56
N GLY A 332 6.81 13.30 -6.38
CA GLY A 332 6.33 12.55 -5.23
C GLY A 332 4.95 13.02 -4.81
N PHE A 333 4.03 12.08 -4.63
CA PHE A 333 2.65 12.38 -4.20
C PHE A 333 2.15 11.41 -3.14
N ALA A 334 2.90 10.37 -2.84
CA ALA A 334 2.50 9.38 -1.87
C ALA A 334 2.82 9.88 -0.46
N HIS A 335 1.78 10.02 0.28
CA HIS A 335 1.81 10.46 1.65
C HIS A 335 1.98 9.33 2.52
N THR A 336 2.44 8.77 3.08
CA THR A 336 2.32 7.85 4.03
C THR A 336 2.96 6.72 3.91
N GLN A 337 2.79 5.91 4.35
CA GLN A 337 3.19 5.19 5.24
C GLN A 337 3.49 3.80 4.81
N GLY A 338 4.44 3.19 5.29
CA GLY A 338 4.98 1.99 4.80
C GLY A 338 5.39 2.25 3.36
N HIS A 339 6.12 1.56 2.69
CA HIS A 339 6.72 1.82 1.40
C HIS A 339 5.78 1.53 0.20
N ILE A 340 4.50 1.79 0.38
CA ILE A 340 3.51 1.80 -0.71
C ILE A 340 3.84 2.81 -1.83
N PRO A 341 4.65 3.88 -1.60
CA PRO A 341 4.99 4.85 -2.65
C PRO A 341 5.96 4.34 -3.71
N SER A 342 5.84 3.11 -4.12
CA SER A 342 6.40 2.66 -5.39
C SER A 342 5.69 3.31 -6.57
N GLY A 343 6.15 3.08 -7.78
CA GLY A 343 5.47 3.57 -8.98
C GLY A 343 4.08 2.95 -9.23
N VAL A 344 3.68 1.92 -8.48
CA VAL A 344 2.41 1.20 -8.71
C VAL A 344 1.17 2.07 -8.50
N PRO A 345 1.04 2.90 -7.46
CA PRO A 345 -0.10 3.81 -7.34
C PRO A 345 -0.23 4.81 -8.49
N PHE A 346 0.85 5.09 -9.21
CA PHE A 346 0.81 5.94 -10.40
C PHE A 346 -0.01 5.33 -11.55
N ILE A 347 -0.17 4.02 -11.60
CA ILE A 347 -0.92 3.31 -12.65
C ILE A 347 -2.35 3.87 -12.76
N GLY A 348 -3.02 4.11 -11.63
CA GLY A 348 -4.34 4.72 -11.62
C GLY A 348 -4.37 6.11 -12.30
N HIS A 349 -3.42 6.96 -11.97
CA HIS A 349 -3.28 8.28 -12.57
C HIS A 349 -2.96 8.20 -14.07
N ALA A 350 -2.10 7.26 -14.47
CA ALA A 350 -1.79 7.01 -15.88
C ALA A 350 -3.03 6.55 -16.66
N CYS A 351 -3.83 5.64 -16.10
CA CYS A 351 -5.08 5.20 -16.71
C CYS A 351 -6.07 6.36 -16.94
N GLU A 352 -6.21 7.25 -15.96
CA GLU A 352 -7.08 8.43 -16.14
C GLU A 352 -6.52 9.44 -17.15
N ALA A 353 -5.21 9.65 -17.16
CA ALA A 353 -4.57 10.51 -18.15
C ALA A 353 -4.75 9.99 -19.59
N LEU A 354 -4.62 8.67 -19.78
CA LEU A 354 -4.89 8.01 -21.07
C LEU A 354 -6.34 8.17 -21.50
N LYS A 355 -7.31 7.93 -20.60
CA LYS A 355 -8.74 8.15 -20.88
C LYS A 355 -9.06 9.59 -21.24
N ALA A 356 -8.39 10.55 -20.62
CA ALA A 356 -8.55 11.98 -20.88
C ALA A 356 -7.78 12.46 -22.11
N GLY A 357 -6.96 11.63 -22.74
CA GLY A 357 -6.11 12.01 -23.86
C GLY A 357 -5.01 13.02 -23.49
N THR A 358 -4.57 13.03 -22.23
CA THR A 358 -3.52 13.91 -21.72
C THR A 358 -2.17 13.22 -21.55
N MET A 359 -2.10 11.95 -21.89
CA MET A 359 -0.92 11.11 -21.87
C MET A 359 -0.93 10.15 -23.06
#